data_cc25ad4451611a7890279b71cea973e8
#
_entry.id   cc25ad4451611a7890279b71cea973e8
#
_cell.length_a   1.000
_cell.length_b   1.000
_cell.length_c   1.000
_cell.angle_alpha   90.00
_cell.angle_beta   90.00
_cell.angle_gamma   90.00
#
_symmetry.space_group_name_H-M   'P 1'
#
loop_
_entity.id
_entity.type
_entity.pdbx_description
1 polymer ?
#
loop_
_entity_poly.entity_id
_entity_poly.type
_entity_poly.pdbx_seq_one_letter_code
_entity_poly.pdbx_strand_id
1 'polypeptide(L)'
;MGAPVKTVDEILLAEPRGFCAGVDRAIEIVERALAKFGAPIYVRHEIVHNTYVVNELKAKGAIFIEDLAEVPPGSTLVFSAHGVSKAVQTEARDRGFDVFDATCPLVTKVHVEVAKLAKEGYEFIMIGHKGHPEVEGTMGQLSSGIHLVEDVADVARVQPAQTDKLAVVTQTTLSVDDAAEIAAAVRTRFPKVREPKQQDICYATQNRQDAVKIMSPQVDILIVVGSPTSSNSNRLRELAQRLGTESYMVDSADELRPEWFEGKSRVGLTAGASAPEVLVHAVIDRVRALGAVSVRKMDGIQETIKFPLPKGLKLDDIPTPGHIS
;
A
#
# COMPACT_ATOMS: atom_id res chain seq x y z
N MET A 1 28.95 35.24 -17.57
CA MET A 1 27.57 35.38 -17.12
C MET A 1 26.91 34.02 -17.40
N GLY A 2 26.71 33.20 -16.38
CA GLY A 2 26.00 31.91 -16.53
C GLY A 2 24.55 32.18 -16.96
N ALA A 3 24.03 31.38 -17.90
CA ALA A 3 22.61 31.43 -18.23
C ALA A 3 21.79 31.31 -16.93
N PRO A 4 20.68 32.02 -16.78
CA PRO A 4 19.84 31.88 -15.60
C PRO A 4 19.44 30.39 -15.52
N VAL A 5 19.70 29.80 -14.38
CA VAL A 5 19.20 28.44 -14.07
C VAL A 5 17.68 28.50 -14.28
N LYS A 6 17.18 27.69 -15.21
CA LYS A 6 15.75 27.66 -15.52
C LYS A 6 15.05 27.21 -14.25
N THR A 7 14.29 28.11 -13.64
CA THR A 7 13.52 27.83 -12.42
C THR A 7 12.31 26.97 -12.76
N VAL A 8 11.87 26.15 -11.85
CA VAL A 8 10.60 25.41 -11.96
C VAL A 8 9.45 26.43 -12.06
N ASP A 9 8.61 26.32 -13.10
CA ASP A 9 7.49 27.25 -13.29
C ASP A 9 6.24 26.79 -12.53
N GLU A 10 5.98 25.48 -12.55
CA GLU A 10 4.76 24.88 -12.00
C GLU A 10 5.03 23.55 -11.29
N ILE A 11 4.37 23.36 -10.15
CA ILE A 11 4.16 22.05 -9.52
C ILE A 11 2.74 21.60 -9.86
N LEU A 12 2.60 20.45 -10.54
CA LEU A 12 1.33 19.81 -10.84
C LEU A 12 1.09 18.71 -9.83
N LEU A 13 0.03 18.82 -9.00
CA LEU A 13 -0.32 17.84 -7.99
C LEU A 13 -1.29 16.81 -8.54
N ALA A 14 -1.00 15.52 -8.34
CA ALA A 14 -1.92 14.43 -8.67
C ALA A 14 -3.19 14.47 -7.81
N GLU A 15 -4.30 14.03 -8.39
CA GLU A 15 -5.55 13.78 -7.70
C GLU A 15 -6.13 12.45 -8.21
N PRO A 16 -6.35 11.41 -7.37
CA PRO A 16 -6.01 11.37 -5.94
C PRO A 16 -4.52 11.13 -5.68
N ARG A 17 -4.09 11.43 -4.46
CA ARG A 17 -2.77 11.13 -3.91
C ARG A 17 -2.86 10.89 -2.41
N GLY A 18 -1.77 10.40 -1.81
CA GLY A 18 -1.66 10.24 -0.35
C GLY A 18 -2.60 9.17 0.22
N PHE A 19 -2.94 9.27 1.49
CA PHE A 19 -3.66 8.26 2.24
C PHE A 19 -4.92 7.74 1.56
N CYS A 20 -5.13 6.42 1.65
CA CYS A 20 -6.38 5.76 1.27
C CYS A 20 -7.16 5.34 2.53
N ALA A 21 -8.46 5.05 2.36
CA ALA A 21 -9.32 4.66 3.49
C ALA A 21 -8.81 3.45 4.30
N GLY A 22 -8.07 2.53 3.66
CA GLY A 22 -7.46 1.38 4.35
C GLY A 22 -6.33 1.79 5.28
N VAL A 23 -5.50 2.72 4.82
CA VAL A 23 -4.37 3.30 5.57
C VAL A 23 -4.88 4.16 6.72
N ASP A 24 -5.79 5.11 6.45
CA ASP A 24 -6.42 5.94 7.49
C ASP A 24 -6.98 5.09 8.62
N ARG A 25 -7.78 4.08 8.27
CA ARG A 25 -8.37 3.16 9.25
C ARG A 25 -7.30 2.42 10.07
N ALA A 26 -6.23 1.96 9.44
CA ALA A 26 -5.21 1.20 10.14
C ALA A 26 -4.44 2.05 11.16
N ILE A 27 -4.08 3.27 10.78
CA ILE A 27 -3.44 4.25 11.66
C ILE A 27 -4.39 4.60 12.82
N GLU A 28 -5.65 4.92 12.52
CA GLU A 28 -6.66 5.27 13.52
C GLU A 28 -6.87 4.14 14.53
N ILE A 29 -6.80 2.87 14.14
CA ILE A 29 -6.90 1.73 15.05
C ILE A 29 -5.76 1.75 16.08
N VAL A 30 -4.51 1.98 15.66
CA VAL A 30 -3.38 2.04 16.59
C VAL A 30 -3.49 3.24 17.52
N GLU A 31 -3.82 4.42 16.99
CA GLU A 31 -3.98 5.65 17.81
C GLU A 31 -5.08 5.50 18.85
N ARG A 32 -6.21 4.90 18.47
CA ARG A 32 -7.31 4.63 19.41
C ARG A 32 -6.97 3.55 20.43
N ALA A 33 -6.23 2.52 20.04
CA ALA A 33 -5.74 1.52 20.97
C ALA A 33 -4.81 2.16 22.01
N LEU A 34 -3.87 3.02 21.58
CA LEU A 34 -3.00 3.80 22.49
C LEU A 34 -3.82 4.70 23.42
N ALA A 35 -4.83 5.41 22.91
CA ALA A 35 -5.68 6.28 23.71
C ALA A 35 -6.52 5.52 24.74
N LYS A 36 -6.98 4.32 24.39
CA LYS A 36 -7.86 3.51 25.25
C LYS A 36 -7.13 2.67 26.28
N PHE A 37 -6.05 2.01 25.87
CA PHE A 37 -5.35 1.03 26.71
C PHE A 37 -4.03 1.57 27.28
N GLY A 38 -3.55 2.71 26.77
CA GLY A 38 -2.23 3.25 27.10
C GLY A 38 -1.10 2.52 26.36
N ALA A 39 0.09 3.07 26.43
CA ALA A 39 1.29 2.45 25.91
C ALA A 39 1.82 1.36 26.88
N PRO A 40 2.48 0.31 26.39
CA PRO A 40 2.71 0.03 24.97
C PRO A 40 1.56 -0.68 24.26
N ILE A 41 1.38 -0.40 22.96
CA ILE A 41 0.56 -1.20 22.06
C ILE A 41 1.51 -1.91 21.10
N TYR A 42 1.38 -3.23 20.95
CA TYR A 42 2.20 -4.01 20.03
C TYR A 42 1.56 -4.05 18.66
N VAL A 43 2.36 -3.89 17.62
CA VAL A 43 1.89 -3.91 16.21
C VAL A 43 2.70 -4.93 15.44
N ARG A 44 2.02 -5.96 14.89
CA ARG A 44 2.66 -6.99 14.09
C ARG A 44 2.97 -6.45 12.70
N HIS A 45 4.26 -6.31 12.40
CA HIS A 45 4.80 -5.68 11.22
C HIS A 45 4.49 -4.17 11.17
N GLU A 46 5.09 -3.41 10.23
CA GLU A 46 4.72 -2.01 10.00
C GLU A 46 3.22 -1.89 9.75
N ILE A 47 2.53 -0.97 10.43
CA ILE A 47 1.08 -0.81 10.28
C ILE A 47 0.70 -0.52 8.82
N VAL A 48 1.51 0.28 8.15
CA VAL A 48 1.54 0.59 6.73
C VAL A 48 3.00 0.85 6.32
N HIS A 49 3.34 0.68 5.07
CA HIS A 49 4.69 0.93 4.56
C HIS A 49 4.96 2.43 4.39
N ASN A 50 5.23 3.11 5.49
CA ASN A 50 5.66 4.51 5.52
C ASN A 50 6.50 4.80 6.77
N THR A 51 7.75 5.20 6.58
CA THR A 51 8.72 5.43 7.66
C THR A 51 8.26 6.53 8.62
N TYR A 52 7.70 7.63 8.11
CA TYR A 52 7.20 8.73 8.92
C TYR A 52 6.06 8.25 9.84
N VAL A 53 5.06 7.56 9.29
CA VAL A 53 3.91 7.03 10.06
C VAL A 53 4.37 6.07 11.16
N VAL A 54 5.27 5.14 10.82
CA VAL A 54 5.83 4.18 11.79
C VAL A 54 6.54 4.91 12.93
N ASN A 55 7.35 5.93 12.61
CA ASN A 55 8.09 6.70 13.62
C ASN A 55 7.15 7.54 14.50
N GLU A 56 6.14 8.17 13.94
CA GLU A 56 5.12 8.90 14.72
C GLU A 56 4.37 7.99 15.69
N LEU A 57 3.99 6.79 15.26
CA LEU A 57 3.31 5.83 16.14
C LEU A 57 4.27 5.27 17.21
N LYS A 58 5.55 5.04 16.87
CA LYS A 58 6.58 4.70 17.89
C LYS A 58 6.72 5.79 18.93
N ALA A 59 6.76 7.05 18.52
CA ALA A 59 6.84 8.18 19.45
C ALA A 59 5.61 8.27 20.37
N LYS A 60 4.45 7.80 19.92
CA LYS A 60 3.21 7.70 20.71
C LYS A 60 3.17 6.46 21.64
N GLY A 61 4.11 5.53 21.52
CA GLY A 61 4.23 4.33 22.36
C GLY A 61 3.80 3.01 21.69
N ALA A 62 3.69 2.97 20.36
CA ALA A 62 3.53 1.70 19.64
C ALA A 62 4.89 0.98 19.52
N ILE A 63 4.89 -0.33 19.72
CA ILE A 63 6.05 -1.21 19.54
C ILE A 63 5.78 -2.13 18.35
N PHE A 64 6.59 -1.97 17.31
CA PHE A 64 6.49 -2.82 16.12
C PHE A 64 7.34 -4.07 16.31
N ILE A 65 6.74 -5.25 16.04
CA ILE A 65 7.37 -6.56 16.22
C ILE A 65 7.18 -7.41 14.97
N GLU A 66 8.07 -8.36 14.77
CA GLU A 66 7.95 -9.36 13.70
C GLU A 66 7.56 -10.73 14.24
N ASP A 67 7.96 -11.08 15.45
CA ASP A 67 7.63 -12.34 16.10
C ASP A 67 6.69 -12.09 17.31
N LEU A 68 5.60 -12.86 17.39
CA LEU A 68 4.69 -12.80 18.53
C LEU A 68 5.34 -13.22 19.85
N ALA A 69 6.48 -13.91 19.81
CA ALA A 69 7.27 -14.22 21.00
C ALA A 69 7.82 -12.97 21.71
N GLU A 70 7.93 -11.85 20.99
CA GLU A 70 8.37 -10.56 21.56
C GLU A 70 7.28 -9.87 22.39
N VAL A 71 6.02 -10.35 22.29
CA VAL A 71 4.87 -9.72 22.95
C VAL A 71 4.63 -10.34 24.33
N PRO A 72 4.63 -9.56 25.42
CA PRO A 72 4.30 -10.05 26.75
C PRO A 72 2.85 -10.58 26.84
N PRO A 73 2.58 -11.61 27.65
CA PRO A 73 1.23 -12.11 27.86
C PRO A 73 0.24 -11.01 28.31
N GLY A 74 -0.99 -11.07 27.80
CA GLY A 74 -2.05 -10.11 28.15
C GLY A 74 -1.91 -8.73 27.51
N SER A 75 -0.96 -8.54 26.60
CA SER A 75 -0.79 -7.29 25.87
C SER A 75 -1.85 -7.09 24.80
N THR A 76 -2.08 -5.82 24.42
CA THR A 76 -2.86 -5.46 23.25
C THR A 76 -1.99 -5.54 21.99
N LEU A 77 -2.46 -6.30 21.00
CA LEU A 77 -1.80 -6.52 19.74
C LEU A 77 -2.65 -6.01 18.57
N VAL A 78 -2.03 -5.31 17.63
CA VAL A 78 -2.67 -4.88 16.38
C VAL A 78 -2.03 -5.62 15.20
N PHE A 79 -2.83 -6.24 14.34
CA PHE A 79 -2.37 -6.74 13.04
C PHE A 79 -2.35 -5.59 12.03
N SER A 80 -1.31 -5.54 11.20
CA SER A 80 -1.13 -4.46 10.21
C SER A 80 -2.18 -4.49 9.09
N ALA A 81 -2.22 -3.40 8.30
CA ALA A 81 -3.13 -3.28 7.16
C ALA A 81 -2.94 -4.38 6.09
N HIS A 82 -1.77 -5.01 6.05
CA HIS A 82 -1.41 -6.04 5.08
C HIS A 82 -2.10 -7.40 5.33
N GLY A 83 -2.64 -7.59 6.53
CA GLY A 83 -3.19 -8.87 6.97
C GLY A 83 -2.11 -9.86 7.42
N VAL A 84 -2.55 -10.94 8.04
CA VAL A 84 -1.67 -11.98 8.59
C VAL A 84 -2.19 -13.38 8.22
N SER A 85 -1.30 -14.38 8.27
CA SER A 85 -1.64 -15.79 8.07
C SER A 85 -2.57 -16.31 9.17
N LYS A 86 -3.26 -17.41 8.89
CA LYS A 86 -4.05 -18.11 9.92
C LYS A 86 -3.19 -18.65 11.07
N ALA A 87 -1.95 -19.00 10.80
CA ALA A 87 -1.03 -19.46 11.84
C ALA A 87 -0.78 -18.33 12.85
N VAL A 88 -0.49 -17.10 12.39
CA VAL A 88 -0.32 -15.93 13.26
C VAL A 88 -1.59 -15.61 14.03
N GLN A 89 -2.78 -15.66 13.39
CA GLN A 89 -4.06 -15.44 14.08
C GLN A 89 -4.31 -16.47 15.19
N THR A 90 -3.98 -17.75 14.93
CA THR A 90 -4.13 -18.83 15.91
C THR A 90 -3.17 -18.64 17.06
N GLU A 91 -1.90 -18.39 16.77
CA GLU A 91 -0.88 -18.15 17.80
C GLU A 91 -1.24 -16.95 18.70
N ALA A 92 -1.67 -15.83 18.13
CA ALA A 92 -2.08 -14.65 18.90
C ALA A 92 -3.23 -14.98 19.87
N ARG A 93 -4.22 -15.76 19.41
CA ARG A 93 -5.33 -16.25 20.24
C ARG A 93 -4.86 -17.19 21.34
N ASP A 94 -4.00 -18.16 21.01
CA ASP A 94 -3.52 -19.18 21.94
C ASP A 94 -2.63 -18.54 23.05
N ARG A 95 -1.94 -17.44 22.73
CA ARG A 95 -1.19 -16.61 23.68
C ARG A 95 -2.08 -15.67 24.52
N GLY A 96 -3.38 -15.56 24.21
CA GLY A 96 -4.33 -14.77 24.98
C GLY A 96 -4.17 -13.25 24.79
N PHE A 97 -3.68 -12.79 23.66
CA PHE A 97 -3.59 -11.34 23.37
C PHE A 97 -4.97 -10.72 23.12
N ASP A 98 -5.14 -9.45 23.51
CA ASP A 98 -6.27 -8.64 23.07
C ASP A 98 -5.96 -8.07 21.67
N VAL A 99 -6.57 -8.69 20.64
CA VAL A 99 -6.21 -8.46 19.25
C VAL A 99 -7.18 -7.51 18.57
N PHE A 100 -6.64 -6.43 17.96
CA PHE A 100 -7.36 -5.59 17.01
C PHE A 100 -6.81 -5.81 15.60
N ASP A 101 -7.68 -6.22 14.69
CA ASP A 101 -7.31 -6.50 13.31
C ASP A 101 -7.47 -5.25 12.44
N ALA A 102 -6.34 -4.63 12.06
CA ALA A 102 -6.30 -3.49 11.16
C ALA A 102 -6.17 -3.89 9.68
N THR A 103 -6.23 -5.17 9.34
CA THR A 103 -6.23 -5.64 7.95
C THR A 103 -7.20 -4.82 7.11
N CYS A 104 -6.73 -4.29 5.99
CA CYS A 104 -7.57 -3.54 5.06
C CYS A 104 -8.77 -4.42 4.61
N PRO A 105 -10.00 -3.91 4.62
CA PRO A 105 -11.16 -4.68 4.16
C PRO A 105 -11.03 -5.24 2.74
N LEU A 106 -10.23 -4.58 1.88
CA LEU A 106 -9.98 -5.06 0.51
C LEU A 106 -9.01 -6.25 0.48
N VAL A 107 -8.06 -6.32 1.42
CA VAL A 107 -7.22 -7.51 1.64
C VAL A 107 -8.05 -8.63 2.29
N THR A 108 -8.89 -8.30 3.28
CA THR A 108 -9.81 -9.26 3.91
C THR A 108 -10.73 -9.91 2.87
N LYS A 109 -11.19 -9.15 1.86
CA LYS A 109 -11.98 -9.69 0.73
C LYS A 109 -11.24 -10.84 0.05
N VAL A 110 -9.95 -10.66 -0.26
CA VAL A 110 -9.11 -11.71 -0.89
C VAL A 110 -8.98 -12.93 0.02
N HIS A 111 -8.69 -12.73 1.31
CA HIS A 111 -8.59 -13.82 2.29
C HIS A 111 -9.90 -14.63 2.40
N VAL A 112 -11.05 -13.94 2.41
CA VAL A 112 -12.38 -14.58 2.46
C VAL A 112 -12.66 -15.37 1.18
N GLU A 113 -12.29 -14.83 0.02
CA GLU A 113 -12.45 -15.53 -1.27
C GLU A 113 -11.59 -16.80 -1.32
N VAL A 114 -10.31 -16.70 -0.93
CA VAL A 114 -9.42 -17.85 -0.82
C VAL A 114 -10.00 -18.91 0.12
N ALA A 115 -10.42 -18.51 1.33
CA ALA A 115 -10.97 -19.45 2.29
C ALA A 115 -12.28 -20.13 1.83
N LYS A 116 -13.11 -19.38 1.08
CA LYS A 116 -14.37 -19.89 0.52
C LYS A 116 -14.10 -20.92 -0.59
N LEU A 117 -13.30 -20.54 -1.59
CA LEU A 117 -13.02 -21.38 -2.74
C LEU A 117 -12.20 -22.63 -2.38
N ALA A 118 -11.31 -22.53 -1.38
CA ALA A 118 -10.59 -23.69 -0.86
C ALA A 118 -11.53 -24.78 -0.32
N LYS A 119 -12.65 -24.41 0.32
CA LYS A 119 -13.68 -25.37 0.76
C LYS A 119 -14.40 -26.06 -0.43
N GLU A 120 -14.39 -25.42 -1.58
CA GLU A 120 -14.91 -25.98 -2.83
C GLU A 120 -13.86 -26.83 -3.58
N GLY A 121 -12.64 -26.95 -3.03
CA GLY A 121 -11.52 -27.74 -3.57
C GLY A 121 -10.70 -27.00 -4.63
N TYR A 122 -10.70 -25.68 -4.64
CA TYR A 122 -9.86 -24.89 -5.54
C TYR A 122 -8.43 -24.77 -5.01
N GLU A 123 -7.47 -24.83 -5.92
CA GLU A 123 -6.13 -24.28 -5.75
C GLU A 123 -6.06 -22.86 -6.33
N PHE A 124 -4.96 -22.14 -6.02
CA PHE A 124 -4.84 -20.73 -6.37
C PHE A 124 -3.51 -20.43 -7.05
N ILE A 125 -3.57 -19.50 -8.01
CA ILE A 125 -2.42 -18.74 -8.48
C ILE A 125 -2.50 -17.37 -7.81
N MET A 126 -1.50 -17.06 -6.98
CA MET A 126 -1.33 -15.76 -6.34
C MET A 126 -0.37 -14.92 -7.17
N ILE A 127 -0.88 -13.85 -7.79
CA ILE A 127 -0.04 -12.86 -8.47
C ILE A 127 0.40 -11.83 -7.43
N GLY A 128 1.71 -11.72 -7.17
CA GLY A 128 2.22 -10.84 -6.12
C GLY A 128 3.73 -10.92 -5.99
N HIS A 129 4.31 -10.10 -5.12
CA HIS A 129 5.76 -10.07 -4.89
C HIS A 129 6.13 -10.93 -3.69
N LYS A 130 7.08 -11.83 -3.89
CA LYS A 130 7.64 -12.68 -2.84
C LYS A 130 8.17 -11.85 -1.68
N GLY A 131 7.87 -12.26 -0.46
CA GLY A 131 8.31 -11.57 0.76
C GLY A 131 7.47 -10.34 1.14
N HIS A 132 6.49 -9.96 0.33
CA HIS A 132 5.56 -8.90 0.72
C HIS A 132 4.58 -9.40 1.78
N PRO A 133 4.36 -8.67 2.90
CA PRO A 133 3.49 -9.11 4.00
C PRO A 133 2.07 -9.49 3.57
N GLU A 134 1.47 -8.77 2.64
CA GLU A 134 0.14 -9.08 2.10
C GLU A 134 0.12 -10.42 1.36
N VAL A 135 1.18 -10.73 0.61
CA VAL A 135 1.33 -12.00 -0.10
C VAL A 135 1.50 -13.14 0.89
N GLU A 136 2.37 -12.99 1.89
CA GLU A 136 2.55 -13.96 2.96
C GLU A 136 1.27 -14.20 3.76
N GLY A 137 0.55 -13.11 4.09
CA GLY A 137 -0.75 -13.17 4.77
C GLY A 137 -1.80 -13.94 3.96
N THR A 138 -1.87 -13.68 2.64
CA THR A 138 -2.83 -14.35 1.74
C THR A 138 -2.45 -15.82 1.50
N MET A 139 -1.19 -16.12 1.22
CA MET A 139 -0.71 -17.48 1.06
C MET A 139 -0.89 -18.28 2.34
N GLY A 140 -0.68 -17.67 3.49
CA GLY A 140 -0.88 -18.25 4.81
C GLY A 140 -2.35 -18.46 5.23
N GLN A 141 -3.33 -18.18 4.36
CA GLN A 141 -4.73 -18.55 4.61
C GLN A 141 -4.97 -20.06 4.42
N LEU A 142 -4.10 -20.74 3.72
CA LEU A 142 -4.12 -22.19 3.50
C LEU A 142 -2.77 -22.79 3.87
N SER A 143 -2.74 -24.08 4.18
CA SER A 143 -1.50 -24.84 4.41
C SER A 143 -0.79 -25.24 3.12
N SER A 144 -1.51 -25.26 1.99
CA SER A 144 -0.99 -25.65 0.67
C SER A 144 -1.99 -25.26 -0.43
N GLY A 145 -1.59 -25.40 -1.70
CA GLY A 145 -2.48 -25.16 -2.85
C GLY A 145 -2.56 -23.69 -3.28
N ILE A 146 -1.64 -22.82 -2.83
CA ILE A 146 -1.47 -21.49 -3.37
C ILE A 146 -0.08 -21.38 -4.00
N HIS A 147 -0.02 -21.04 -5.27
CA HIS A 147 1.19 -20.95 -6.07
C HIS A 147 1.49 -19.49 -6.40
N LEU A 148 2.61 -18.97 -5.91
CA LEU A 148 3.03 -17.59 -6.18
C LEU A 148 3.59 -17.48 -7.61
N VAL A 149 3.20 -16.42 -8.30
CA VAL A 149 3.78 -15.97 -9.56
C VAL A 149 4.06 -14.47 -9.49
N GLU A 150 5.26 -14.08 -9.88
CA GLU A 150 5.70 -12.67 -9.88
C GLU A 150 5.72 -12.08 -11.30
N ASP A 151 5.91 -12.95 -12.30
CA ASP A 151 5.99 -12.58 -13.72
C ASP A 151 5.39 -13.66 -14.65
N VAL A 152 5.37 -13.37 -15.95
CA VAL A 152 4.89 -14.29 -16.98
C VAL A 152 5.73 -15.58 -17.05
N ALA A 153 7.04 -15.52 -16.78
CA ALA A 153 7.91 -16.69 -16.82
C ALA A 153 7.58 -17.66 -15.67
N ASP A 154 7.16 -17.16 -14.50
CA ASP A 154 6.70 -17.99 -13.38
C ASP A 154 5.45 -18.79 -13.75
N VAL A 155 4.54 -18.19 -14.52
CA VAL A 155 3.33 -18.89 -14.99
C VAL A 155 3.70 -20.18 -15.71
N ALA A 156 4.78 -20.21 -16.50
CA ALA A 156 5.24 -21.41 -17.19
C ALA A 156 5.75 -22.52 -16.24
N ARG A 157 6.20 -22.17 -15.03
CA ARG A 157 6.79 -23.10 -14.04
C ARG A 157 5.79 -23.66 -13.02
N VAL A 158 4.67 -22.95 -12.81
CA VAL A 158 3.64 -23.36 -11.86
C VAL A 158 3.02 -24.71 -12.23
N GLN A 159 2.89 -25.60 -11.26
CA GLN A 159 2.33 -26.95 -11.43
C GLN A 159 1.24 -27.21 -10.37
N PRO A 160 0.02 -26.68 -10.53
CA PRO A 160 -1.09 -26.99 -9.63
C PRO A 160 -1.52 -28.44 -9.83
N ALA A 161 -1.92 -29.10 -8.76
CA ALA A 161 -2.44 -30.46 -8.82
C ALA A 161 -3.87 -30.49 -9.43
N GLN A 162 -4.61 -29.38 -9.31
CA GLN A 162 -5.98 -29.24 -9.77
C GLN A 162 -6.09 -28.15 -10.84
N THR A 163 -6.02 -28.50 -12.13
CA THR A 163 -6.16 -27.50 -13.22
C THR A 163 -7.62 -27.15 -13.54
N ASP A 164 -8.58 -28.01 -13.21
CA ASP A 164 -10.01 -27.76 -13.43
C ASP A 164 -10.67 -26.95 -12.28
N LYS A 165 -10.01 -26.89 -11.14
CA LYS A 165 -10.41 -26.08 -9.98
C LYS A 165 -9.27 -25.17 -9.55
N LEU A 166 -8.94 -24.24 -10.40
CA LEU A 166 -7.90 -23.25 -10.18
C LEU A 166 -8.52 -21.86 -10.19
N ALA A 167 -8.11 -21.01 -9.26
CA ALA A 167 -8.55 -19.60 -9.19
C ALA A 167 -7.34 -18.66 -9.16
N VAL A 168 -7.50 -17.44 -9.65
CA VAL A 168 -6.50 -16.37 -9.55
C VAL A 168 -6.90 -15.42 -8.43
N VAL A 169 -5.92 -15.02 -7.65
CA VAL A 169 -6.00 -13.89 -6.72
C VAL A 169 -4.76 -13.03 -6.87
N THR A 170 -4.86 -11.74 -6.55
CA THR A 170 -3.74 -10.83 -6.69
C THR A 170 -3.47 -10.03 -5.42
N GLN A 171 -2.23 -9.60 -5.23
CA GLN A 171 -1.86 -8.56 -4.30
C GLN A 171 -2.56 -7.25 -4.70
N THR A 172 -3.04 -6.47 -3.72
CA THR A 172 -3.88 -5.29 -3.97
C THR A 172 -3.10 -4.08 -4.51
N THR A 173 -1.76 -4.08 -4.43
CA THR A 173 -0.88 -2.95 -4.75
C THR A 173 0.04 -3.18 -5.96
N LEU A 174 -0.32 -4.08 -6.87
CA LEU A 174 0.45 -4.35 -8.08
C LEU A 174 0.31 -3.24 -9.13
N SER A 175 1.23 -3.25 -10.10
CA SER A 175 1.01 -2.60 -11.38
C SER A 175 -0.21 -3.23 -12.07
N VAL A 176 -1.16 -2.38 -12.46
CA VAL A 176 -2.39 -2.85 -13.13
C VAL A 176 -2.07 -3.52 -14.46
N ASP A 177 -1.14 -2.94 -15.21
CA ASP A 177 -0.77 -3.43 -16.54
C ASP A 177 0.00 -4.77 -16.42
N ASP A 178 0.95 -4.89 -15.49
CA ASP A 178 1.72 -6.13 -15.27
C ASP A 178 0.81 -7.27 -14.76
N ALA A 179 -0.08 -6.96 -13.82
CA ALA A 179 -1.03 -7.95 -13.31
C ALA A 179 -1.98 -8.45 -14.41
N ALA A 180 -2.41 -7.57 -15.31
CA ALA A 180 -3.23 -7.94 -16.46
C ALA A 180 -2.48 -8.85 -17.45
N GLU A 181 -1.19 -8.58 -17.71
CA GLU A 181 -0.34 -9.42 -18.56
C GLU A 181 -0.14 -10.82 -17.97
N ILE A 182 0.19 -10.90 -16.67
CA ILE A 182 0.34 -12.18 -15.97
C ILE A 182 -0.98 -12.95 -15.95
N ALA A 183 -2.10 -12.29 -15.66
CA ALA A 183 -3.42 -12.92 -15.68
C ALA A 183 -3.78 -13.46 -17.08
N ALA A 184 -3.43 -12.75 -18.16
CA ALA A 184 -3.61 -13.23 -19.54
C ALA A 184 -2.78 -14.49 -19.82
N ALA A 185 -1.53 -14.54 -19.38
CA ALA A 185 -0.68 -15.72 -19.46
C ALA A 185 -1.27 -16.91 -18.68
N VAL A 186 -1.79 -16.66 -17.48
CA VAL A 186 -2.47 -17.69 -16.66
C VAL A 186 -3.70 -18.24 -17.41
N ARG A 187 -4.56 -17.38 -17.98
CA ARG A 187 -5.72 -17.81 -18.79
C ARG A 187 -5.31 -18.66 -19.98
N THR A 188 -4.25 -18.26 -20.67
CA THR A 188 -3.74 -18.99 -21.83
C THR A 188 -3.29 -20.40 -21.43
N ARG A 189 -2.59 -20.53 -20.32
CA ARG A 189 -2.10 -21.82 -19.84
C ARG A 189 -3.18 -22.67 -19.18
N PHE A 190 -4.11 -22.04 -18.46
CA PHE A 190 -5.18 -22.68 -17.70
C PHE A 190 -6.56 -22.12 -18.14
N PRO A 191 -7.13 -22.58 -19.26
CA PRO A 191 -8.34 -21.98 -19.84
C PRO A 191 -9.59 -22.05 -18.94
N LYS A 192 -9.60 -22.93 -17.92
CA LYS A 192 -10.71 -23.09 -16.96
C LYS A 192 -10.46 -22.31 -15.66
N VAL A 193 -9.38 -21.51 -15.58
CA VAL A 193 -9.08 -20.76 -14.39
C VAL A 193 -10.21 -19.78 -14.05
N ARG A 194 -10.58 -19.73 -12.80
CA ARG A 194 -11.58 -18.79 -12.28
C ARG A 194 -10.90 -17.47 -11.93
N GLU A 195 -11.34 -16.41 -12.52
CA GLU A 195 -10.93 -15.06 -12.16
C GLU A 195 -11.79 -14.50 -11.03
N PRO A 196 -11.27 -13.55 -10.23
CA PRO A 196 -12.06 -12.88 -9.22
C PRO A 196 -13.24 -12.14 -9.86
N LYS A 197 -14.40 -12.15 -9.21
CA LYS A 197 -15.61 -11.44 -9.69
C LYS A 197 -15.42 -9.92 -9.80
N GLN A 198 -14.57 -9.38 -8.97
CA GLN A 198 -14.12 -7.99 -8.97
C GLN A 198 -12.60 -8.01 -8.83
N GLN A 199 -11.93 -7.13 -9.52
CA GLN A 199 -10.46 -7.01 -9.46
C GLN A 199 -10.01 -6.93 -7.99
N ASP A 200 -8.90 -7.61 -7.67
CA ASP A 200 -8.30 -7.57 -6.34
C ASP A 200 -7.40 -6.36 -6.16
N ILE A 201 -6.83 -5.82 -7.26
CA ILE A 201 -6.13 -4.53 -7.20
C ILE A 201 -7.10 -3.48 -6.67
N CYS A 202 -6.73 -2.82 -5.58
CA CYS A 202 -7.64 -1.93 -4.90
C CYS A 202 -7.86 -0.62 -5.69
N TYR A 203 -9.01 0.02 -5.45
CA TYR A 203 -9.35 1.30 -6.08
C TYR A 203 -8.26 2.37 -5.89
N ALA A 204 -7.64 2.41 -4.70
CA ALA A 204 -6.63 3.40 -4.39
C ALA A 204 -5.35 3.22 -5.24
N THR A 205 -4.95 1.97 -5.48
CA THR A 205 -3.85 1.61 -6.38
C THR A 205 -4.19 1.98 -7.81
N GLN A 206 -5.38 1.61 -8.29
CA GLN A 206 -5.85 1.92 -9.65
C GLN A 206 -5.88 3.43 -9.89
N ASN A 207 -6.59 4.17 -9.02
CA ASN A 207 -6.79 5.61 -9.19
C ASN A 207 -5.47 6.39 -9.20
N ARG A 208 -4.49 6.02 -8.35
CA ARG A 208 -3.19 6.68 -8.32
C ARG A 208 -2.35 6.35 -9.56
N GLN A 209 -2.41 5.14 -10.08
CA GLN A 209 -1.76 4.79 -11.34
C GLN A 209 -2.41 5.53 -12.52
N ASP A 210 -3.73 5.64 -12.55
CA ASP A 210 -4.44 6.40 -13.59
C ASP A 210 -4.07 7.89 -13.53
N ALA A 211 -3.96 8.47 -12.33
CA ALA A 211 -3.49 9.85 -12.15
C ALA A 211 -2.06 10.04 -12.69
N VAL A 212 -1.15 9.09 -12.47
CA VAL A 212 0.22 9.13 -13.02
C VAL A 212 0.20 9.01 -14.54
N LYS A 213 -0.63 8.14 -15.12
CA LYS A 213 -0.78 8.02 -16.58
C LYS A 213 -1.22 9.35 -17.22
N ILE A 214 -2.13 10.08 -16.58
CA ILE A 214 -2.61 11.38 -17.06
C ILE A 214 -1.55 12.47 -16.84
N MET A 215 -0.82 12.45 -15.73
CA MET A 215 0.17 13.47 -15.36
C MET A 215 1.45 13.37 -16.18
N SER A 216 1.97 12.15 -16.39
CA SER A 216 3.28 11.91 -17.00
C SER A 216 3.54 12.69 -18.29
N PRO A 217 2.62 12.77 -19.27
CA PRO A 217 2.84 13.55 -20.50
C PRO A 217 2.80 15.06 -20.31
N GLN A 218 2.45 15.56 -19.12
CA GLN A 218 2.28 16.99 -18.83
C GLN A 218 3.45 17.60 -18.06
N VAL A 219 4.42 16.78 -17.61
CA VAL A 219 5.50 17.21 -16.71
C VAL A 219 6.86 16.75 -17.23
N ASP A 220 7.92 17.46 -16.85
CA ASP A 220 9.29 17.14 -17.24
C ASP A 220 9.94 16.13 -16.29
N ILE A 221 9.47 16.10 -15.05
CA ILE A 221 9.91 15.21 -13.98
C ILE A 221 8.75 14.91 -13.05
N LEU A 222 8.71 13.71 -12.48
CA LEU A 222 7.69 13.30 -11.51
C LEU A 222 8.34 12.87 -10.20
N ILE A 223 7.91 13.50 -9.11
CA ILE A 223 8.32 13.12 -7.74
C ILE A 223 7.18 12.32 -7.09
N VAL A 224 7.51 11.16 -6.56
CA VAL A 224 6.60 10.30 -5.79
C VAL A 224 6.99 10.39 -4.32
N VAL A 225 6.10 10.90 -3.49
CA VAL A 225 6.27 10.86 -2.03
C VAL A 225 5.87 9.48 -1.52
N GLY A 226 6.80 8.77 -0.90
CA GLY A 226 6.57 7.41 -0.40
C GLY A 226 7.84 6.70 0.00
N SER A 227 7.69 5.70 0.87
CA SER A 227 8.83 4.92 1.38
C SER A 227 9.25 3.80 0.45
N PRO A 228 10.54 3.41 0.42
CA PRO A 228 11.07 2.34 -0.45
C PRO A 228 10.40 0.99 -0.25
N THR A 229 9.89 0.70 0.95
CA THR A 229 9.14 -0.52 1.27
C THR A 229 7.72 -0.54 0.71
N SER A 230 7.18 0.62 0.30
CA SER A 230 5.81 0.73 -0.22
C SER A 230 5.70 0.22 -1.66
N SER A 231 5.06 -0.93 -1.85
CA SER A 231 4.77 -1.48 -3.19
C SER A 231 3.99 -0.47 -4.05
N ASN A 232 2.94 0.16 -3.50
CA ASN A 232 2.16 1.16 -4.25
C ASN A 232 3.04 2.32 -4.74
N SER A 233 3.88 2.92 -3.88
CA SER A 233 4.73 4.05 -4.24
C SER A 233 5.75 3.68 -5.33
N ASN A 234 6.36 2.49 -5.22
CA ASN A 234 7.29 2.00 -6.23
C ASN A 234 6.60 1.85 -7.60
N ARG A 235 5.37 1.31 -7.63
CA ARG A 235 4.61 1.16 -8.90
C ARG A 235 4.33 2.50 -9.57
N LEU A 236 4.07 3.58 -8.81
CA LEU A 236 3.85 4.92 -9.37
C LEU A 236 5.12 5.45 -10.04
N ARG A 237 6.28 5.32 -9.38
CA ARG A 237 7.58 5.72 -9.95
C ARG A 237 7.89 4.95 -11.22
N GLU A 238 7.79 3.62 -11.17
CA GLU A 238 8.09 2.74 -12.30
C GLU A 238 7.16 2.98 -13.48
N LEU A 239 5.88 3.25 -13.22
CA LEU A 239 4.92 3.59 -14.24
C LEU A 239 5.31 4.88 -14.98
N ALA A 240 5.68 5.94 -14.24
CA ALA A 240 6.15 7.18 -14.84
C ALA A 240 7.39 6.96 -15.72
N GLN A 241 8.37 6.16 -15.24
CA GLN A 241 9.56 5.80 -16.01
C GLN A 241 9.22 5.04 -17.30
N ARG A 242 8.29 4.09 -17.24
CA ARG A 242 7.80 3.35 -18.42
C ARG A 242 7.10 4.26 -19.44
N LEU A 243 6.46 5.33 -18.97
CA LEU A 243 5.83 6.35 -19.82
C LEU A 243 6.84 7.38 -20.38
N GLY A 244 8.13 7.23 -20.06
CA GLY A 244 9.20 8.12 -20.56
C GLY A 244 9.40 9.38 -19.72
N THR A 245 8.75 9.50 -18.55
CA THR A 245 8.92 10.63 -17.64
C THR A 245 9.98 10.30 -16.61
N GLU A 246 11.00 11.16 -16.49
CA GLU A 246 11.99 11.06 -15.43
C GLU A 246 11.29 11.11 -14.07
N SER A 247 11.59 10.14 -13.19
CA SER A 247 10.89 10.09 -11.91
C SER A 247 11.74 9.56 -10.78
N TYR A 248 11.52 10.15 -9.61
CA TYR A 248 12.18 9.80 -8.35
C TYR A 248 11.15 9.58 -7.25
N MET A 249 11.52 8.75 -6.28
CA MET A 249 10.73 8.56 -5.07
C MET A 249 11.53 9.08 -3.88
N VAL A 250 10.86 9.79 -2.98
CA VAL A 250 11.44 10.36 -1.77
C VAL A 250 10.59 10.03 -0.56
N ASP A 251 11.23 9.63 0.54
CA ASP A 251 10.57 9.39 1.82
C ASP A 251 10.38 10.71 2.61
N SER A 252 11.27 11.69 2.35
CA SER A 252 11.18 13.04 2.92
C SER A 252 11.65 14.11 1.92
N ALA A 253 11.33 15.37 2.23
CA ALA A 253 11.78 16.52 1.44
C ALA A 253 13.32 16.71 1.42
N ASP A 254 14.02 16.17 2.42
CA ASP A 254 15.48 16.26 2.54
C ASP A 254 16.20 15.40 1.49
N GLU A 255 15.53 14.41 0.93
CA GLU A 255 16.08 13.54 -0.11
C GLU A 255 16.04 14.19 -1.50
N LEU A 256 15.34 15.33 -1.66
CA LEU A 256 15.29 16.06 -2.92
C LEU A 256 16.65 16.64 -3.27
N ARG A 257 17.09 16.38 -4.50
CA ARG A 257 18.36 16.87 -5.04
C ARG A 257 18.10 18.01 -6.01
N PRO A 258 18.71 19.19 -5.81
CA PRO A 258 18.51 20.34 -6.69
C PRO A 258 18.80 20.06 -8.18
N GLU A 259 19.78 19.20 -8.44
CA GLU A 259 20.17 18.82 -9.80
C GLU A 259 19.07 18.09 -10.59
N TRP A 260 18.10 17.46 -9.92
CA TRP A 260 16.96 16.84 -10.60
C TRP A 260 16.06 17.87 -11.30
N PHE A 261 16.08 19.10 -10.83
CA PHE A 261 15.20 20.17 -11.30
C PHE A 261 15.87 21.10 -12.34
N GLU A 262 17.16 20.87 -12.63
CA GLU A 262 17.88 21.67 -13.62
C GLU A 262 17.24 21.54 -15.01
N GLY A 263 16.84 22.68 -15.59
CA GLY A 263 16.20 22.72 -16.91
C GLY A 263 14.76 22.22 -16.96
N LYS A 264 14.15 21.87 -15.82
CA LYS A 264 12.76 21.43 -15.71
C LYS A 264 11.84 22.61 -15.46
N SER A 265 10.76 22.70 -16.21
CA SER A 265 9.71 23.73 -16.07
C SER A 265 8.54 23.25 -15.23
N ARG A 266 8.13 21.98 -15.44
CA ARG A 266 6.97 21.40 -14.75
C ARG A 266 7.37 20.20 -13.95
N VAL A 267 7.06 20.23 -12.67
CA VAL A 267 7.27 19.14 -11.72
C VAL A 267 5.93 18.49 -11.41
N GLY A 268 5.76 17.21 -11.75
CA GLY A 268 4.65 16.41 -11.25
C GLY A 268 4.94 15.97 -9.82
N LEU A 269 3.93 16.03 -8.95
CA LEU A 269 4.02 15.54 -7.58
C LEU A 269 2.83 14.65 -7.27
N THR A 270 3.12 13.41 -6.91
CA THR A 270 2.15 12.43 -6.42
C THR A 270 2.62 11.83 -5.10
N ALA A 271 1.75 11.07 -4.45
CA ALA A 271 2.07 10.39 -3.21
C ALA A 271 1.42 8.99 -3.19
N GLY A 272 2.16 8.01 -2.69
CA GLY A 272 1.64 6.67 -2.49
C GLY A 272 0.52 6.62 -1.45
N ALA A 273 -0.27 5.54 -1.48
CA ALA A 273 -1.44 5.37 -0.63
C ALA A 273 -1.15 5.31 0.88
N SER A 274 0.12 5.22 1.27
CA SER A 274 0.59 5.23 2.67
C SER A 274 1.37 6.49 3.06
N ALA A 275 1.49 7.49 2.17
CA ALA A 275 2.19 8.73 2.43
C ALA A 275 1.23 9.82 2.93
N PRO A 276 1.46 10.42 4.12
CA PRO A 276 0.61 11.46 4.66
C PRO A 276 0.80 12.79 3.90
N GLU A 277 -0.23 13.62 3.88
CA GLU A 277 -0.24 14.90 3.15
C GLU A 277 0.82 15.89 3.70
N VAL A 278 1.19 15.78 4.99
CA VAL A 278 2.25 16.59 5.58
C VAL A 278 3.59 16.43 4.86
N LEU A 279 3.93 15.23 4.40
CA LEU A 279 5.15 15.00 3.62
C LEU A 279 5.04 15.60 2.22
N VAL A 280 3.85 15.56 1.61
CA VAL A 280 3.58 16.22 0.31
C VAL A 280 3.80 17.73 0.44
N HIS A 281 3.27 18.35 1.48
CA HIS A 281 3.47 19.77 1.76
C HIS A 281 4.95 20.13 1.96
N ALA A 282 5.70 19.32 2.72
CA ALA A 282 7.13 19.54 2.91
C ALA A 282 7.91 19.48 1.57
N VAL A 283 7.54 18.54 0.69
CA VAL A 283 8.14 18.44 -0.65
C VAL A 283 7.76 19.67 -1.51
N ILE A 284 6.50 20.12 -1.48
CA ILE A 284 6.08 21.35 -2.17
C ILE A 284 6.93 22.55 -1.72
N ASP A 285 7.07 22.74 -0.42
CA ASP A 285 7.82 23.88 0.14
C ASP A 285 9.30 23.80 -0.25
N ARG A 286 9.88 22.61 -0.29
CA ARG A 286 11.24 22.40 -0.74
C ARG A 286 11.43 22.72 -2.23
N VAL A 287 10.51 22.30 -3.10
CA VAL A 287 10.54 22.62 -4.54
C VAL A 287 10.30 24.10 -4.78
N ARG A 288 9.45 24.75 -3.98
CA ARG A 288 9.28 26.23 -4.00
C ARG A 288 10.57 26.96 -3.64
N ALA A 289 11.30 26.48 -2.63
CA ALA A 289 12.59 27.04 -2.26
C ALA A 289 13.65 26.89 -3.36
N LEU A 290 13.46 25.95 -4.30
CA LEU A 290 14.26 25.77 -5.50
C LEU A 290 13.77 26.60 -6.70
N GLY A 291 12.72 27.43 -6.52
CA GLY A 291 12.25 28.42 -7.50
C GLY A 291 10.85 28.18 -8.07
N ALA A 292 10.10 27.17 -7.63
CA ALA A 292 8.74 26.93 -8.14
C ALA A 292 7.80 28.10 -7.83
N VAL A 293 7.12 28.59 -8.88
CA VAL A 293 6.29 29.80 -8.81
C VAL A 293 4.82 29.48 -8.50
N SER A 294 4.29 28.38 -9.05
CA SER A 294 2.89 28.02 -8.92
C SER A 294 2.68 26.56 -8.52
N VAL A 295 1.54 26.29 -7.88
CA VAL A 295 1.09 24.94 -7.55
C VAL A 295 -0.33 24.79 -8.04
N ARG A 296 -0.58 23.77 -8.87
CA ARG A 296 -1.91 23.48 -9.42
C ARG A 296 -2.28 22.03 -9.15
N LYS A 297 -3.51 21.78 -8.74
CA LYS A 297 -4.08 20.43 -8.68
C LYS A 297 -4.56 20.01 -10.06
N MET A 298 -4.38 18.72 -10.39
CA MET A 298 -5.10 18.10 -11.50
C MET A 298 -6.58 17.91 -11.16
N ASP A 299 -7.41 17.89 -12.20
CA ASP A 299 -8.73 17.31 -12.07
C ASP A 299 -8.59 15.79 -11.88
N GLY A 300 -9.35 15.21 -10.95
CA GLY A 300 -9.24 13.80 -10.60
C GLY A 300 -10.44 13.26 -9.83
N ILE A 301 -10.37 11.95 -9.56
CA ILE A 301 -11.43 11.24 -8.84
C ILE A 301 -11.35 11.61 -7.36
N GLN A 302 -12.49 11.99 -6.77
CA GLN A 302 -12.62 12.16 -5.33
C GLN A 302 -12.94 10.82 -4.66
N GLU A 303 -12.04 10.35 -3.81
CA GLU A 303 -12.25 9.13 -3.05
C GLU A 303 -13.12 9.42 -1.81
N THR A 304 -14.28 8.79 -1.73
CA THR A 304 -15.25 8.99 -0.62
C THR A 304 -15.42 7.75 0.26
N ILE A 305 -14.64 6.70 -0.01
CA ILE A 305 -14.71 5.43 0.71
C ILE A 305 -14.23 5.63 2.14
N LYS A 306 -14.99 5.09 3.10
CA LYS A 306 -14.62 5.00 4.52
C LYS A 306 -14.85 3.59 5.02
N PHE A 307 -13.95 3.09 5.83
CA PHE A 307 -14.09 1.78 6.45
C PHE A 307 -14.39 1.89 7.94
N PRO A 308 -15.31 1.07 8.48
CA PRO A 308 -15.64 1.11 9.89
C PRO A 308 -14.47 0.61 10.76
N LEU A 309 -14.38 1.16 11.95
CA LEU A 309 -13.47 0.68 12.99
C LEU A 309 -13.96 -0.65 13.58
N PRO A 310 -13.05 -1.49 14.10
CA PRO A 310 -13.42 -2.72 14.79
C PRO A 310 -14.23 -2.42 16.06
N LYS A 311 -14.99 -3.42 16.52
CA LYS A 311 -15.68 -3.34 17.81
C LYS A 311 -14.68 -3.05 18.92
N GLY A 312 -15.05 -2.20 19.86
CA GLY A 312 -14.21 -1.80 21.00
C GLY A 312 -13.33 -0.56 20.76
N LEU A 313 -13.22 -0.08 19.51
CA LEU A 313 -12.49 1.15 19.17
C LEU A 313 -13.38 2.20 18.48
N LYS A 314 -14.73 2.11 18.65
CA LYS A 314 -15.67 3.09 18.07
C LYS A 314 -15.61 4.44 18.79
N LEU A 315 -16.07 5.47 18.07
CA LEU A 315 -15.97 6.89 18.46
C LEU A 315 -16.56 7.26 19.82
N ASP A 316 -17.62 6.57 20.25
CA ASP A 316 -18.38 6.94 21.44
C ASP A 316 -17.65 6.65 22.79
N ASP A 317 -16.54 5.87 22.73
CA ASP A 317 -15.86 5.38 23.92
C ASP A 317 -14.50 6.04 24.19
N ILE A 318 -13.98 6.91 23.30
CA ILE A 318 -12.57 7.35 23.37
C ILE A 318 -12.43 8.81 22.88
N PRO A 319 -11.63 9.67 23.59
CA PRO A 319 -11.25 10.99 23.09
C PRO A 319 -10.63 10.89 21.69
N THR A 320 -10.98 11.81 20.78
CA THR A 320 -10.41 11.84 19.43
C THR A 320 -8.89 12.05 19.54
N PRO A 321 -8.05 11.09 19.12
CA PRO A 321 -6.61 11.28 19.14
C PRO A 321 -6.21 12.31 18.08
N GLY A 322 -5.07 12.97 18.29
CA GLY A 322 -4.47 13.83 17.27
C GLY A 322 -4.06 12.98 16.06
N HIS A 323 -4.81 13.08 14.98
CA HIS A 323 -4.62 12.24 13.78
C HIS A 323 -3.36 12.66 12.99
N ILE A 324 -2.61 11.67 12.47
CA ILE A 324 -1.50 11.89 11.54
C ILE A 324 -2.13 12.23 10.18
N SER A 325 -2.08 13.48 9.78
CA SER A 325 -2.67 13.97 8.52
C SER A 325 -1.62 14.29 7.46
#